data_d2f0d1aba045e1a1c6d62efab79e1fed
#
_entry.id   d2f0d1aba045e1a1c6d62efab79e1fed
#
_cell.length_a   1.000
_cell.length_b   1.000
_cell.length_c   1.000
_cell.angle_alpha   90.00
_cell.angle_beta   90.00
_cell.angle_gamma   90.00
#
_symmetry.space_group_name_H-M   'P 1'
#
loop_
_entity.id
_entity.type
_entity.pdbx_description
1 polymer ?
#
loop_
_entity_poly.entity_id
_entity_poly.type
_entity_poly.pdbx_seq_one_letter_code
_entity_poly.pdbx_strand_id
1 'polypeptide(L)'
;KELTAMMTVNITQYQKGFLTPTELSQYYRAANSSGFIDRKYNQIAYLKNLLGKLDDLVSYDGSIYFETDAKRLFGDDLSVKQIVHEPYLQRVYNCELVDESKTIFGGSKPQSMLQGVGSEILVPSHIKPIKVATDNELFDVNNGLLLPKQADNLFEQGYFTFNDDGTLELSTLLGEGMHQYLSHAKLSKACINDKRQDYMEYHRKQVFLDR
;
A
#
# COMPACT_ATOMS: atom_id res chain seq x y z
N LYS A 1 8.59 -20.54 12.78
CA LYS A 1 9.15 -21.90 12.83
C LYS A 1 8.24 -22.88 13.56
N GLU A 2 7.69 -22.53 14.72
CA GLU A 2 6.71 -23.35 15.44
C GLU A 2 5.47 -23.66 14.61
N LEU A 3 4.89 -22.65 13.97
CA LEU A 3 3.75 -22.82 13.06
C LEU A 3 4.07 -23.78 11.90
N THR A 4 5.30 -23.76 11.38
CA THR A 4 5.74 -24.73 10.36
C THR A 4 5.80 -26.15 10.91
N ALA A 5 6.23 -26.30 12.17
CA ALA A 5 6.24 -27.60 12.82
C ALA A 5 4.80 -28.16 13.02
N MET A 6 3.82 -27.30 13.31
CA MET A 6 2.41 -27.69 13.41
C MET A 6 1.84 -28.30 12.12
N MET A 7 2.40 -27.97 10.95
CA MET A 7 1.99 -28.60 9.67
C MET A 7 2.30 -30.09 9.59
N THR A 8 3.16 -30.61 10.47
CA THR A 8 3.47 -32.05 10.54
C THR A 8 2.50 -32.81 11.45
N VAL A 9 1.63 -32.10 12.16
CA VAL A 9 0.69 -32.69 13.10
C VAL A 9 -0.51 -33.28 12.37
N ASN A 10 -0.84 -34.52 12.64
CA ASN A 10 -2.07 -35.11 12.15
C ASN A 10 -3.25 -34.71 13.05
N ILE A 11 -3.98 -33.70 12.65
CA ILE A 11 -5.10 -33.11 13.40
C ILE A 11 -6.18 -34.14 13.75
N THR A 12 -6.37 -35.16 12.91
CA THR A 12 -7.39 -36.22 13.17
C THR A 12 -7.09 -37.05 14.42
N GLN A 13 -5.86 -37.03 14.90
CA GLN A 13 -5.46 -37.72 16.13
C GLN A 13 -5.68 -36.91 17.40
N TYR A 14 -5.97 -35.57 17.25
CA TYR A 14 -6.15 -34.67 18.39
C TYR A 14 -7.62 -34.30 18.58
N GLN A 15 -8.30 -35.01 19.49
CA GLN A 15 -9.69 -34.68 19.84
C GLN A 15 -9.86 -33.34 20.54
N LYS A 16 -8.80 -32.81 21.15
CA LYS A 16 -8.84 -31.55 21.91
C LYS A 16 -8.74 -30.29 21.04
N GLY A 17 -8.38 -30.38 19.77
CA GLY A 17 -8.24 -29.23 18.87
C GLY A 17 -7.07 -28.28 19.17
N PHE A 18 -6.18 -28.61 20.12
CA PHE A 18 -4.99 -27.80 20.45
C PHE A 18 -3.80 -28.67 20.84
N LEU A 19 -2.59 -28.10 20.75
CA LEU A 19 -1.34 -28.71 21.23
C LEU A 19 -0.90 -28.02 22.52
N THR A 20 -0.46 -28.83 23.50
CA THR A 20 0.25 -28.28 24.66
C THR A 20 1.66 -27.82 24.27
N PRO A 21 2.31 -26.92 25.04
CA PRO A 21 3.68 -26.50 24.78
C PRO A 21 4.69 -27.66 24.68
N THR A 22 4.48 -28.71 25.47
CA THR A 22 5.34 -29.92 25.46
C THR A 22 5.18 -30.71 24.16
N GLU A 23 3.93 -30.92 23.72
CA GLU A 23 3.63 -31.60 22.46
C GLU A 23 4.18 -30.79 21.28
N LEU A 24 3.96 -29.47 21.25
CA LEU A 24 4.51 -28.60 20.23
C LEU A 24 6.04 -28.67 20.15
N SER A 25 6.72 -28.71 21.31
CA SER A 25 8.20 -28.84 21.35
C SER A 25 8.67 -30.16 20.76
N GLN A 26 7.94 -31.24 20.93
CA GLN A 26 8.30 -32.54 20.35
C GLN A 26 8.19 -32.50 18.81
N TYR A 27 7.07 -31.98 18.30
CA TYR A 27 6.88 -31.82 16.85
C TYR A 27 7.89 -30.85 16.25
N TYR A 28 8.22 -29.78 16.95
CA TYR A 28 9.24 -28.83 16.52
C TYR A 28 10.62 -29.51 16.35
N ARG A 29 11.05 -30.31 17.33
CA ARG A 29 12.32 -31.02 17.27
C ARG A 29 12.36 -32.00 16.09
N ALA A 30 11.29 -32.79 15.90
CA ALA A 30 11.18 -33.73 14.80
C ALA A 30 11.18 -33.05 13.43
N ALA A 31 10.42 -31.97 13.28
CA ALA A 31 10.35 -31.21 12.06
C ALA A 31 11.67 -30.48 11.73
N ASN A 32 12.39 -30.00 12.76
CA ASN A 32 13.68 -29.36 12.60
C ASN A 32 14.76 -30.36 12.19
N SER A 33 14.84 -31.52 12.85
CA SER A 33 15.84 -32.56 12.54
C SER A 33 15.66 -33.17 11.14
N SER A 34 14.44 -33.20 10.61
CA SER A 34 14.16 -33.65 9.22
C SER A 34 14.41 -32.59 8.15
N GLY A 35 14.79 -31.35 8.53
CA GLY A 35 14.92 -30.22 7.63
C GLY A 35 13.56 -29.73 7.06
N PHE A 36 12.44 -30.20 7.61
CA PHE A 36 11.09 -29.81 7.15
C PHE A 36 10.85 -28.32 7.34
N ILE A 37 11.27 -27.76 8.48
CA ILE A 37 11.09 -26.35 8.79
C ILE A 37 11.75 -25.45 7.75
N ASP A 38 12.99 -25.74 7.38
CA ASP A 38 13.74 -24.92 6.43
C ASP A 38 13.15 -24.99 5.02
N ARG A 39 12.68 -26.16 4.60
CA ARG A 39 12.02 -26.35 3.29
C ARG A 39 10.67 -25.66 3.21
N LYS A 40 9.93 -25.58 4.31
CA LYS A 40 8.53 -25.09 4.33
C LYS A 40 8.34 -23.70 4.93
N TYR A 41 9.41 -23.12 5.48
CA TYR A 41 9.35 -21.82 6.16
C TYR A 41 8.68 -20.72 5.32
N ASN A 42 9.00 -20.66 4.03
CA ASN A 42 8.42 -19.64 3.15
C ASN A 42 6.91 -19.82 2.89
N GLN A 43 6.37 -21.04 3.08
CA GLN A 43 4.93 -21.28 2.87
C GLN A 43 4.05 -20.66 3.95
N ILE A 44 4.60 -20.39 5.13
CA ILE A 44 3.86 -19.69 6.21
C ILE A 44 3.58 -18.23 5.87
N ALA A 45 4.42 -17.59 5.06
CA ALA A 45 4.14 -16.25 4.58
C ALA A 45 2.81 -16.19 3.79
N TYR A 46 2.51 -17.24 3.00
CA TYR A 46 1.24 -17.35 2.30
C TYR A 46 0.04 -17.50 3.23
N LEU A 47 0.19 -18.29 4.31
CA LEU A 47 -0.89 -18.45 5.30
C LEU A 47 -1.14 -17.14 6.05
N LYS A 48 -0.09 -16.46 6.51
CA LYS A 48 -0.22 -15.15 7.16
C LYS A 48 -0.87 -14.13 6.23
N ASN A 49 -0.45 -14.10 4.97
CA ASN A 49 -1.04 -13.21 3.97
C ASN A 49 -2.51 -13.55 3.66
N LEU A 50 -2.89 -14.83 3.73
CA LEU A 50 -4.28 -15.25 3.57
C LEU A 50 -5.13 -14.86 4.78
N LEU A 51 -4.61 -15.06 5.99
CA LEU A 51 -5.30 -14.68 7.24
C LEU A 51 -5.47 -13.16 7.36
N GLY A 52 -4.47 -12.38 6.89
CA GLY A 52 -4.56 -10.92 6.84
C GLY A 52 -5.57 -10.37 5.82
N LYS A 53 -6.21 -11.22 4.99
CA LYS A 53 -7.29 -10.85 4.07
C LYS A 53 -8.68 -11.11 4.61
N LEU A 54 -8.79 -11.69 5.78
CA LEU A 54 -10.07 -11.89 6.45
C LEU A 54 -10.40 -10.61 7.22
N ASP A 55 -11.55 -10.02 6.91
CA ASP A 55 -12.00 -8.73 7.45
C ASP A 55 -12.11 -8.75 9.00
N ASP A 56 -12.33 -9.94 9.57
CA ASP A 56 -12.45 -10.13 11.02
C ASP A 56 -11.10 -10.31 11.74
N LEU A 57 -9.98 -10.32 11.02
CA LEU A 57 -8.65 -10.58 11.58
C LEU A 57 -7.71 -9.39 11.43
N VAL A 58 -7.02 -9.13 12.51
CA VAL A 58 -6.13 -8.00 12.69
C VAL A 58 -4.73 -8.50 13.03
N SER A 59 -3.70 -8.02 12.31
CA SER A 59 -2.30 -8.31 12.63
C SER A 59 -1.69 -7.17 13.44
N TYR A 60 -1.26 -7.46 14.67
CA TYR A 60 -0.59 -6.51 15.54
C TYR A 60 0.67 -7.14 16.17
N ASP A 61 1.80 -6.44 16.08
CA ASP A 61 3.11 -6.89 16.59
C ASP A 61 3.46 -8.36 16.23
N GLY A 62 3.18 -8.74 14.96
CA GLY A 62 3.47 -10.08 14.45
C GLY A 62 2.52 -11.18 14.89
N SER A 63 1.51 -10.87 15.69
CA SER A 63 0.42 -11.74 16.12
C SER A 63 -0.88 -11.42 15.39
N ILE A 64 -1.78 -12.40 15.32
CA ILE A 64 -3.09 -12.25 14.65
C ILE A 64 -4.17 -12.34 15.71
N TYR A 65 -5.10 -11.39 15.70
CA TYR A 65 -6.22 -11.28 16.63
C TYR A 65 -7.53 -11.19 15.86
N PHE A 66 -8.64 -11.56 16.47
CA PHE A 66 -9.93 -11.10 15.98
C PHE A 66 -10.05 -9.59 16.22
N GLU A 67 -10.68 -8.87 15.30
CA GLU A 67 -10.81 -7.40 15.38
C GLU A 67 -11.43 -6.96 16.72
N THR A 68 -12.46 -7.68 17.18
CA THR A 68 -13.11 -7.44 18.47
C THR A 68 -12.17 -7.60 19.66
N ASP A 69 -11.30 -8.62 19.63
CA ASP A 69 -10.32 -8.86 20.70
C ASP A 69 -9.18 -7.85 20.65
N ALA A 70 -8.75 -7.49 19.45
CA ALA A 70 -7.72 -6.47 19.24
C ALA A 70 -8.18 -5.10 19.78
N LYS A 71 -9.39 -4.68 19.47
CA LYS A 71 -9.98 -3.44 20.02
C LYS A 71 -10.09 -3.48 21.54
N ARG A 72 -10.48 -4.62 22.10
CA ARG A 72 -10.59 -4.80 23.55
C ARG A 72 -9.24 -4.76 24.28
N LEU A 73 -8.19 -5.32 23.68
CA LEU A 73 -6.87 -5.42 24.28
C LEU A 73 -6.04 -4.15 24.11
N PHE A 74 -6.19 -3.47 23.00
CA PHE A 74 -5.28 -2.40 22.56
C PHE A 74 -5.97 -1.04 22.31
N GLY A 75 -7.31 -0.99 22.41
CA GLY A 75 -8.12 0.22 22.19
C GLY A 75 -8.39 0.51 20.71
N ASP A 76 -9.17 1.56 20.46
CA ASP A 76 -9.63 1.95 19.10
C ASP A 76 -8.50 2.52 18.21
N ASP A 77 -7.32 2.81 18.76
CA ASP A 77 -6.15 3.35 18.06
C ASP A 77 -5.47 2.35 17.10
N LEU A 78 -5.94 1.10 17.08
CA LEU A 78 -5.39 0.04 16.23
C LEU A 78 -5.65 0.25 14.74
N SER A 79 -6.75 0.91 14.40
CA SER A 79 -7.16 1.11 13.00
C SER A 79 -6.16 1.94 12.19
N VAL A 80 -5.52 2.94 12.81
CA VAL A 80 -4.61 3.86 12.13
C VAL A 80 -3.24 3.22 11.82
N LYS A 81 -2.79 2.25 12.63
CA LYS A 81 -1.47 1.62 12.45
C LYS A 81 -1.45 0.42 11.49
N GLN A 82 -2.60 -0.16 11.19
CA GLN A 82 -2.69 -1.40 10.42
C GLN A 82 -2.72 -1.20 8.92
N ILE A 83 -3.36 -0.17 8.45
CA ILE A 83 -3.59 0.10 7.03
C ILE A 83 -2.28 0.42 6.31
N VAL A 84 -1.35 1.09 7.00
CA VAL A 84 -0.01 1.41 6.45
C VAL A 84 0.82 0.16 6.16
N HIS A 85 0.39 -1.02 6.64
CA HIS A 85 1.14 -2.27 6.52
C HIS A 85 0.41 -3.42 5.79
N GLU A 86 -0.62 -3.14 5.01
CA GLU A 86 -1.20 -4.13 4.10
C GLU A 86 -0.37 -4.23 2.79
N PRO A 87 0.74 -5.01 2.75
CA PRO A 87 1.62 -5.06 1.56
C PRO A 87 0.91 -5.63 0.35
N TYR A 88 -0.24 -6.29 0.57
CA TYR A 88 -1.05 -6.84 -0.50
C TYR A 88 -1.91 -5.75 -1.15
N LEU A 89 -2.71 -5.01 -0.37
CA LEU A 89 -3.56 -3.94 -0.88
C LEU A 89 -2.72 -2.83 -1.53
N GLN A 90 -1.57 -2.50 -0.94
CA GLN A 90 -0.63 -1.58 -1.55
C GLN A 90 -0.11 -2.08 -2.90
N ARG A 91 0.15 -3.39 -3.05
CA ARG A 91 0.54 -3.97 -4.35
C ARG A 91 -0.60 -3.96 -5.34
N VAL A 92 -1.82 -4.26 -4.91
CA VAL A 92 -3.02 -4.19 -5.77
C VAL A 92 -3.20 -2.75 -6.28
N TYR A 93 -3.20 -1.78 -5.39
CA TYR A 93 -3.27 -0.35 -5.72
C TYR A 93 -2.20 0.07 -6.74
N ASN A 94 -0.94 -0.33 -6.49
CA ASN A 94 0.15 -0.04 -7.41
C ASN A 94 -0.05 -0.68 -8.79
N CYS A 95 -0.54 -1.93 -8.84
CA CYS A 95 -0.85 -2.62 -10.09
C CYS A 95 -2.02 -1.95 -10.82
N GLU A 96 -3.06 -1.55 -10.12
CA GLU A 96 -4.22 -0.87 -10.71
C GLU A 96 -3.83 0.47 -11.35
N LEU A 97 -2.99 1.28 -10.71
CA LEU A 97 -2.48 2.52 -11.29
C LEU A 97 -1.62 2.27 -12.55
N VAL A 98 -0.80 1.23 -12.51
CA VAL A 98 0.01 0.83 -13.68
C VAL A 98 -0.89 0.38 -14.82
N ASP A 99 -1.93 -0.41 -14.55
CA ASP A 99 -2.85 -0.92 -15.56
C ASP A 99 -3.80 0.17 -16.07
N GLU A 100 -4.22 1.10 -15.21
CA GLU A 100 -4.92 2.32 -15.62
C GLU A 100 -4.07 3.13 -16.61
N SER A 101 -2.81 3.37 -16.29
CA SER A 101 -1.88 4.08 -17.18
C SER A 101 -1.76 3.39 -18.55
N LYS A 102 -1.59 2.07 -18.59
CA LYS A 102 -1.52 1.32 -19.85
C LYS A 102 -2.82 1.45 -20.66
N THR A 103 -3.96 1.42 -19.98
CA THR A 103 -5.28 1.55 -20.61
C THR A 103 -5.48 2.93 -21.20
N ILE A 104 -5.18 3.97 -20.43
CA ILE A 104 -5.32 5.38 -20.86
C ILE A 104 -4.44 5.70 -22.06
N PHE A 105 -3.19 5.24 -22.06
CA PHE A 105 -2.22 5.57 -23.10
C PHE A 105 -2.10 4.52 -24.22
N GLY A 106 -2.88 3.42 -24.12
CA GLY A 106 -2.98 2.39 -25.16
C GLY A 106 -1.68 1.60 -25.39
N GLY A 107 -0.85 1.42 -24.36
CA GLY A 107 0.47 0.80 -24.45
C GLY A 107 0.63 -0.46 -23.60
N SER A 108 1.63 -1.29 -23.94
CA SER A 108 2.04 -2.44 -23.10
C SER A 108 2.90 -2.03 -21.91
N LYS A 109 3.51 -0.85 -21.94
CA LYS A 109 4.32 -0.28 -20.86
C LYS A 109 3.57 0.87 -20.19
N PRO A 110 3.69 1.01 -18.86
CA PRO A 110 3.10 2.15 -18.18
C PRO A 110 3.79 3.45 -18.62
N GLN A 111 3.01 4.51 -18.67
CA GLN A 111 3.48 5.86 -18.97
C GLN A 111 3.14 6.80 -17.82
N SER A 112 3.91 7.88 -17.68
CA SER A 112 3.61 8.91 -16.70
C SER A 112 2.28 9.58 -16.99
N MET A 113 1.45 9.76 -15.95
CA MET A 113 0.24 10.60 -16.04
C MET A 113 0.60 12.10 -16.13
N LEU A 114 1.79 12.48 -15.66
CA LEU A 114 2.38 13.80 -15.87
C LEU A 114 3.10 13.83 -17.20
N GLN A 115 2.56 14.58 -18.15
CA GLN A 115 3.15 14.82 -19.48
C GLN A 115 4.17 15.95 -19.44
N GLY A 116 5.08 15.99 -20.41
CA GLY A 116 6.10 17.04 -20.53
C GLY A 116 7.34 16.81 -19.67
N VAL A 117 7.36 15.75 -18.86
CA VAL A 117 8.48 15.37 -17.99
C VAL A 117 8.87 13.92 -18.27
N GLY A 118 10.11 13.71 -18.69
CA GLY A 118 10.66 12.38 -18.92
C GLY A 118 11.17 11.74 -17.63
N SER A 119 10.91 10.45 -17.44
CA SER A 119 11.55 9.62 -16.41
C SER A 119 11.44 8.15 -16.78
N GLU A 120 12.50 7.40 -16.47
CA GLU A 120 12.51 5.94 -16.59
C GLU A 120 11.87 5.25 -15.38
N ILE A 121 11.77 5.96 -14.24
CA ILE A 121 11.26 5.42 -12.98
C ILE A 121 9.93 6.11 -12.66
N LEU A 122 8.86 5.33 -12.76
CA LEU A 122 7.51 5.76 -12.37
C LEU A 122 7.13 5.13 -11.04
N VAL A 123 6.46 5.91 -10.20
CA VAL A 123 5.99 5.49 -8.89
C VAL A 123 4.53 5.88 -8.69
N PRO A 124 3.74 5.04 -8.03
CA PRO A 124 2.41 5.38 -7.53
C PRO A 124 2.53 6.47 -6.46
N SER A 125 1.86 7.59 -6.68
CA SER A 125 1.82 8.75 -5.80
C SER A 125 0.40 8.94 -5.27
N HIS A 126 0.22 9.11 -3.95
CA HIS A 126 -1.09 9.43 -3.40
C HIS A 126 -1.38 10.93 -3.50
N ILE A 127 -2.60 11.28 -3.91
CA ILE A 127 -3.05 12.67 -4.00
C ILE A 127 -3.41 13.17 -2.59
N LYS A 128 -4.31 12.48 -1.91
CA LYS A 128 -4.58 12.70 -0.49
C LYS A 128 -3.59 11.85 0.32
N PRO A 129 -2.78 12.47 1.19
CA PRO A 129 -1.70 11.78 1.89
C PRO A 129 -2.19 10.57 2.71
N ILE A 130 -1.39 9.50 2.73
CA ILE A 130 -1.66 8.25 3.46
C ILE A 130 -2.03 8.50 4.93
N LYS A 131 -1.41 9.49 5.57
CA LYS A 131 -1.60 9.80 7.00
C LYS A 131 -3.01 10.29 7.36
N VAL A 132 -3.75 10.80 6.38
CA VAL A 132 -5.08 11.44 6.56
C VAL A 132 -6.17 10.81 5.70
N ALA A 133 -5.80 9.90 4.82
CA ALA A 133 -6.74 9.13 4.03
C ALA A 133 -7.44 8.07 4.89
N THR A 134 -8.70 7.83 4.66
CA THR A 134 -9.45 6.69 5.22
C THR A 134 -9.04 5.41 4.51
N ASP A 135 -9.38 4.26 5.08
CA ASP A 135 -9.09 2.94 4.51
C ASP A 135 -9.57 2.79 3.06
N ASN A 136 -10.76 3.28 2.76
CA ASN A 136 -11.32 3.24 1.42
C ASN A 136 -10.61 4.20 0.45
N GLU A 137 -10.09 5.32 0.93
CA GLU A 137 -9.36 6.30 0.13
C GLU A 137 -7.92 5.89 -0.15
N LEU A 138 -7.30 5.12 0.77
CA LEU A 138 -5.92 4.66 0.64
C LEU A 138 -5.68 3.78 -0.58
N PHE A 139 -6.65 2.94 -0.92
CA PHE A 139 -6.55 1.98 -2.00
C PHE A 139 -7.45 2.33 -3.19
N ASP A 140 -8.05 3.53 -3.17
CA ASP A 140 -8.78 4.03 -4.31
C ASP A 140 -7.82 4.50 -5.41
N VAL A 141 -7.89 3.90 -6.58
CA VAL A 141 -7.05 4.26 -7.74
C VAL A 141 -7.20 5.74 -8.12
N ASN A 142 -8.37 6.33 -7.82
CA ASN A 142 -8.60 7.77 -8.06
C ASN A 142 -7.87 8.66 -7.04
N ASN A 143 -7.46 8.13 -5.89
CA ASN A 143 -6.55 8.81 -4.98
C ASN A 143 -5.09 8.63 -5.39
N GLY A 144 -4.82 8.33 -6.65
CA GLY A 144 -3.48 8.05 -7.11
C GLY A 144 -3.13 8.63 -8.46
N LEU A 145 -1.85 8.85 -8.63
CA LEU A 145 -1.21 9.20 -9.91
C LEU A 145 0.04 8.35 -10.12
N LEU A 146 0.29 7.95 -11.35
CA LEU A 146 1.58 7.35 -11.72
C LEU A 146 2.51 8.46 -12.19
N LEU A 147 3.47 8.84 -11.35
CA LEU A 147 4.36 9.99 -11.56
C LEU A 147 5.82 9.57 -11.72
N PRO A 148 6.66 10.40 -12.39
CA PRO A 148 8.11 10.32 -12.27
C PRO A 148 8.54 10.46 -10.82
N LYS A 149 9.50 9.66 -10.37
CA LYS A 149 9.95 9.66 -8.95
C LYS A 149 10.35 11.04 -8.43
N GLN A 150 10.93 11.86 -9.26
CA GLN A 150 11.31 13.22 -8.88
C GLN A 150 10.08 14.13 -8.70
N ALA A 151 9.10 14.01 -9.59
CA ALA A 151 7.85 14.76 -9.49
C ALA A 151 7.00 14.29 -8.29
N ASP A 152 6.96 12.97 -8.02
CA ASP A 152 6.31 12.38 -6.85
C ASP A 152 6.78 13.06 -5.55
N ASN A 153 8.08 13.15 -5.32
CA ASN A 153 8.63 13.78 -4.13
C ASN A 153 8.20 15.26 -3.98
N LEU A 154 8.15 16.01 -5.09
CA LEU A 154 7.72 17.40 -5.07
C LEU A 154 6.22 17.54 -4.83
N PHE A 155 5.43 16.64 -5.41
CA PHE A 155 3.99 16.60 -5.22
C PHE A 155 3.60 16.27 -3.79
N GLU A 156 4.14 15.18 -3.23
CA GLU A 156 3.89 14.78 -1.84
C GLU A 156 4.24 15.87 -0.83
N GLN A 157 5.27 16.68 -1.13
CA GLN A 157 5.69 17.78 -0.27
C GLN A 157 4.92 19.09 -0.54
N GLY A 158 3.99 19.09 -1.50
CA GLY A 158 3.14 20.25 -1.80
C GLY A 158 3.84 21.37 -2.59
N TYR A 159 4.97 21.11 -3.24
CA TYR A 159 5.64 22.12 -4.06
C TYR A 159 4.94 22.40 -5.39
N PHE A 160 4.03 21.57 -5.80
CA PHE A 160 3.08 21.84 -6.86
C PHE A 160 1.78 21.08 -6.67
N THR A 161 0.75 21.54 -7.34
CA THR A 161 -0.56 20.88 -7.41
C THR A 161 -1.11 20.97 -8.83
N PHE A 162 -2.31 20.42 -9.05
CA PHE A 162 -2.98 20.47 -10.35
C PHE A 162 -4.29 21.23 -10.24
N ASN A 163 -4.53 22.10 -11.22
CA ASN A 163 -5.82 22.71 -11.48
C ASN A 163 -6.80 21.71 -12.12
N ASP A 164 -8.07 22.05 -12.19
CA ASP A 164 -9.13 21.18 -12.74
C ASP A 164 -8.93 20.84 -14.23
N ASP A 165 -8.23 21.69 -14.98
CA ASP A 165 -7.88 21.47 -16.37
C ASP A 165 -6.58 20.65 -16.57
N GLY A 166 -5.92 20.25 -15.48
CA GLY A 166 -4.67 19.50 -15.46
C GLY A 166 -3.41 20.36 -15.58
N THR A 167 -3.52 21.69 -15.63
CA THR A 167 -2.34 22.58 -15.55
C THR A 167 -1.74 22.53 -14.13
N LEU A 168 -0.42 22.70 -14.03
CA LEU A 168 0.26 22.77 -12.76
C LEU A 168 0.16 24.17 -12.16
N GLU A 169 -0.02 24.20 -10.86
CA GLU A 169 0.22 25.34 -10.02
C GLU A 169 1.48 25.08 -9.21
N LEU A 170 2.49 25.96 -9.35
CA LEU A 170 3.81 25.78 -8.76
C LEU A 170 3.96 26.69 -7.55
N SER A 171 4.45 26.15 -6.42
CA SER A 171 4.74 26.91 -5.22
C SER A 171 5.87 27.91 -5.45
N THR A 172 5.75 29.10 -4.88
CA THR A 172 6.81 30.12 -4.85
C THR A 172 8.07 29.67 -4.10
N LEU A 173 7.97 28.63 -3.30
CA LEU A 173 9.10 28.01 -2.59
C LEU A 173 9.94 27.08 -3.47
N LEU A 174 9.48 26.80 -4.69
CA LEU A 174 10.16 25.90 -5.61
C LEU A 174 11.38 26.60 -6.22
N GLY A 175 12.55 25.97 -6.16
CA GLY A 175 13.78 26.51 -6.73
C GLY A 175 13.73 26.56 -8.27
N GLU A 176 14.45 27.52 -8.87
CA GLU A 176 14.43 27.78 -10.33
C GLU A 176 14.65 26.54 -11.20
N GLY A 177 15.58 25.65 -10.82
CA GLY A 177 15.84 24.41 -11.55
C GLY A 177 14.65 23.47 -11.60
N MET A 178 13.87 23.38 -10.53
CA MET A 178 12.66 22.57 -10.47
C MET A 178 11.48 23.28 -11.16
N HIS A 179 11.43 24.59 -11.09
CA HIS A 179 10.50 25.41 -11.86
C HIS A 179 10.66 25.15 -13.37
N GLN A 180 11.90 25.17 -13.85
CA GLN A 180 12.20 24.87 -15.26
C GLN A 180 11.85 23.41 -15.61
N TYR A 181 12.13 22.45 -14.72
CA TYR A 181 11.81 21.05 -14.90
C TYR A 181 10.30 20.81 -15.06
N LEU A 182 9.46 21.54 -14.32
CA LEU A 182 8.01 21.41 -14.35
C LEU A 182 7.30 22.41 -15.28
N SER A 183 8.01 23.36 -15.88
CA SER A 183 7.42 24.48 -16.64
C SER A 183 6.50 24.05 -17.80
N HIS A 184 6.75 22.89 -18.39
CA HIS A 184 5.95 22.34 -19.50
C HIS A 184 5.14 21.12 -19.10
N ALA A 185 5.13 20.79 -17.80
CA ALA A 185 4.42 19.65 -17.28
C ALA A 185 2.92 19.92 -17.19
N LYS A 186 2.12 18.90 -17.44
CA LYS A 186 0.67 18.92 -17.23
C LYS A 186 0.14 17.52 -16.97
N LEU A 187 -0.90 17.42 -16.19
CA LEU A 187 -1.64 16.17 -16.05
C LEU A 187 -2.35 15.82 -17.36
N SER A 188 -2.25 14.60 -17.80
CA SER A 188 -3.00 14.14 -18.98
C SER A 188 -4.50 14.29 -18.75
N LYS A 189 -5.21 14.91 -19.70
CA LYS A 189 -6.68 15.07 -19.61
C LYS A 189 -7.41 13.75 -19.47
N ALA A 190 -6.89 12.68 -20.03
CA ALA A 190 -7.46 11.35 -19.90
C ALA A 190 -7.36 10.76 -18.47
N CYS A 191 -6.53 11.35 -17.61
CA CYS A 191 -6.41 10.98 -16.19
C CYS A 191 -7.32 11.82 -15.29
N ILE A 192 -8.05 12.79 -15.83
CA ILE A 192 -8.95 13.67 -15.06
C ILE A 192 -10.34 13.08 -15.06
N ASN A 193 -10.89 12.85 -13.86
CA ASN A 193 -12.27 12.46 -13.63
C ASN A 193 -12.77 13.12 -12.34
N ASP A 194 -14.09 13.16 -12.14
CA ASP A 194 -14.73 13.86 -11.02
C ASP A 194 -14.18 13.38 -9.67
N LYS A 195 -14.05 12.08 -9.47
CA LYS A 195 -13.59 11.50 -8.22
C LYS A 195 -12.12 11.83 -7.92
N ARG A 196 -11.26 11.84 -8.94
CA ARG A 196 -9.86 12.27 -8.80
C ARG A 196 -9.76 13.76 -8.52
N GLN A 197 -10.67 14.57 -9.06
CA GLN A 197 -10.75 16.00 -8.78
C GLN A 197 -11.10 16.30 -7.32
N ASP A 198 -11.96 15.51 -6.67
CA ASP A 198 -12.24 15.63 -5.24
C ASP A 198 -10.96 15.47 -4.40
N TYR A 199 -10.11 14.50 -4.73
CA TYR A 199 -8.82 14.34 -4.08
C TYR A 199 -7.84 15.48 -4.42
N MET A 200 -7.85 15.97 -5.67
CA MET A 200 -7.05 17.13 -6.07
C MET A 200 -7.45 18.41 -5.33
N GLU A 201 -8.75 18.61 -5.11
CA GLU A 201 -9.25 19.73 -4.31
C GLU A 201 -8.72 19.67 -2.88
N TYR A 202 -8.70 18.47 -2.28
CA TYR A 202 -8.07 18.27 -0.96
C TYR A 202 -6.59 18.63 -0.99
N HIS A 203 -5.84 18.16 -2.01
CA HIS A 203 -4.42 18.44 -2.16
C HIS A 203 -4.15 19.95 -2.28
N ARG A 204 -4.90 20.67 -3.12
CA ARG A 204 -4.81 22.12 -3.25
C ARG A 204 -5.02 22.86 -1.94
N LYS A 205 -6.00 22.43 -1.14
CA LYS A 205 -6.39 23.13 0.09
C LYS A 205 -5.53 22.79 1.31
N GLN A 206 -4.99 21.58 1.39
CA GLN A 206 -4.40 21.03 2.62
C GLN A 206 -2.93 20.65 2.49
N VAL A 207 -2.44 20.41 1.29
CA VAL A 207 -1.06 19.93 1.06
C VAL A 207 -0.23 20.98 0.33
N PHE A 208 -0.80 21.65 -0.65
CA PHE A 208 -0.09 22.62 -1.48
C PHE A 208 0.46 23.79 -0.65
N LEU A 209 1.73 24.11 -0.88
CA LEU A 209 2.47 25.16 -0.18
C LEU A 209 2.41 26.46 -0.99
N ASP A 210 1.24 27.08 -1.04
CA ASP A 210 1.11 28.46 -1.54
C ASP A 210 1.38 29.45 -0.40
N ARG A 211 2.55 30.04 -0.40
CA ARG A 211 2.93 31.11 0.54
C ARG A 211 3.76 32.15 -0.17
#